data_fb482c6368340fe5a455c525c0785dc4
#
_entry.id   fb482c6368340fe5a455c525c0785dc4
#
_cell.length_a   1.000
_cell.length_b   1.000
_cell.length_c   1.000
_cell.angle_alpha   90.00
_cell.angle_beta   90.00
_cell.angle_gamma   90.00
#
_symmetry.space_group_name_H-M   'P 1'
#
loop_
_entity.id
_entity.type
_entity.pdbx_description
1 polymer ?
#
loop_
_entity_poly.entity_id
_entity_poly.type
_entity_poly.pdbx_seq_one_letter_code
_entity_poly.pdbx_strand_id
1 'polypeptide(L)'
;MAVSARADVLVTVGELREQLTGPHPPVLLDVRWRLGEPAGAGRDRYAAGHLPGARWVDLETVLTRHTGDPRDGRHPLPDSATLSAGLATAGVTDHGRAIVVYDEGGSFAAARAWWVLGWAGLTVRVLDGGIDAWAAAG
;
A
#
# COMPACT_ATOMS: atom_id res chain seq x y z
N MET A 1 16.70 16.82 -12.70
CA MET A 1 15.93 15.69 -12.12
C MET A 1 14.74 15.43 -13.04
N ALA A 2 14.62 14.24 -13.55
CA ALA A 2 13.47 13.89 -14.37
C ALA A 2 12.20 13.85 -13.50
N VAL A 3 11.12 14.49 -13.96
CA VAL A 3 9.82 14.35 -13.35
C VAL A 3 9.31 12.96 -13.70
N SER A 4 8.93 12.15 -12.71
CA SER A 4 8.35 10.85 -12.94
C SER A 4 7.11 10.97 -13.83
N ALA A 5 7.04 10.16 -14.86
CA ALA A 5 5.83 10.07 -15.65
C ALA A 5 4.68 9.54 -14.77
N ARG A 6 3.43 9.91 -15.09
CA ARG A 6 2.25 9.40 -14.35
C ARG A 6 2.29 7.87 -14.22
N ALA A 7 2.69 7.17 -15.27
CA ALA A 7 2.78 5.72 -15.32
C ALA A 7 3.83 5.13 -14.36
N ASP A 8 4.81 5.92 -13.91
CA ASP A 8 5.81 5.48 -12.92
C ASP A 8 5.25 5.51 -11.49
N VAL A 9 4.17 6.24 -11.26
CA VAL A 9 3.57 6.45 -9.94
C VAL A 9 2.21 5.80 -9.82
N LEU A 10 1.40 5.89 -10.87
CA LEU A 10 0.01 5.43 -10.89
C LEU A 10 -0.19 4.29 -11.87
N VAL A 11 -1.10 3.39 -11.52
CA VAL A 11 -1.62 2.36 -12.41
C VAL A 11 -3.14 2.47 -12.44
N THR A 12 -3.75 2.40 -13.62
CA THR A 12 -5.21 2.39 -13.76
C THR A 12 -5.78 1.01 -13.46
N VAL A 13 -7.09 0.93 -13.20
CA VAL A 13 -7.78 -0.36 -13.02
C VAL A 13 -7.60 -1.26 -14.23
N GLY A 14 -7.72 -0.71 -15.45
CA GLY A 14 -7.54 -1.49 -16.69
C GLY A 14 -6.14 -2.06 -16.81
N GLU A 15 -5.12 -1.23 -16.61
CA GLU A 15 -3.71 -1.65 -16.63
C GLU A 15 -3.43 -2.72 -15.56
N LEU A 16 -3.96 -2.53 -14.35
CA LEU A 16 -3.76 -3.50 -13.27
C LEU A 16 -4.40 -4.85 -13.60
N ARG A 17 -5.62 -4.86 -14.15
CA ARG A 17 -6.28 -6.11 -14.59
C ARG A 17 -5.44 -6.87 -15.61
N GLU A 18 -4.88 -6.18 -16.58
CA GLU A 18 -3.98 -6.80 -17.57
C GLU A 18 -2.73 -7.37 -16.90
N GLN A 19 -2.12 -6.63 -15.99
CA GLN A 19 -0.92 -7.08 -15.27
C GLN A 19 -1.18 -8.28 -14.37
N LEU A 20 -2.35 -8.36 -13.72
CA LEU A 20 -2.71 -9.48 -12.86
C LEU A 20 -2.89 -10.79 -13.61
N THR A 21 -3.25 -10.74 -14.88
CA THR A 21 -3.36 -11.91 -15.76
C THR A 21 -2.10 -12.21 -16.56
N GLY A 22 -1.10 -11.35 -16.45
CA GLY A 22 0.16 -11.47 -17.15
C GLY A 22 1.14 -12.43 -16.46
N PRO A 23 2.34 -12.62 -17.05
CA PRO A 23 3.34 -13.56 -16.54
C PRO A 23 4.02 -13.11 -15.24
N HIS A 24 3.98 -11.81 -14.93
CA HIS A 24 4.62 -11.23 -13.75
C HIS A 24 3.64 -10.32 -13.00
N PRO A 25 2.59 -10.89 -12.37
CA PRO A 25 1.61 -10.09 -11.69
C PRO A 25 2.23 -9.36 -10.49
N PRO A 26 1.85 -8.08 -10.25
CA PRO A 26 2.33 -7.36 -9.09
C PRO A 26 1.75 -7.92 -7.80
N VAL A 27 2.43 -7.68 -6.70
CA VAL A 27 1.87 -7.88 -5.36
C VAL A 27 0.91 -6.74 -5.06
N LEU A 28 -0.31 -7.06 -4.61
CA LEU A 28 -1.30 -6.07 -4.20
C LEU A 28 -1.28 -5.91 -2.69
N LEU A 29 -1.20 -4.67 -2.22
CA LEU A 29 -1.27 -4.36 -0.79
C LEU A 29 -2.44 -3.41 -0.52
N ASP A 30 -3.36 -3.86 0.32
CA ASP A 30 -4.44 -3.06 0.86
C ASP A 30 -3.91 -2.31 2.08
N VAL A 31 -3.89 -0.98 2.00
CA VAL A 31 -3.39 -0.11 3.06
C VAL A 31 -4.47 0.85 3.56
N ARG A 32 -5.75 0.50 3.42
CA ARG A 32 -6.86 1.36 3.82
C ARG A 32 -6.76 1.76 5.28
N TRP A 33 -6.78 3.04 5.51
CA TRP A 33 -6.67 3.65 6.83
C TRP A 33 -7.44 4.96 6.85
N ARG A 34 -8.08 5.27 7.97
CA ARG A 34 -8.79 6.53 8.18
C ARG A 34 -8.33 7.16 9.48
N LEU A 35 -8.17 8.48 9.46
CA LEU A 35 -7.81 9.23 10.65
C LEU A 35 -8.87 9.07 11.74
N GLY A 36 -8.42 8.75 12.96
CA GLY A 36 -9.28 8.65 14.13
C GLY A 36 -10.12 7.37 14.25
N GLU A 37 -9.93 6.41 13.34
CA GLU A 37 -10.62 5.13 13.46
C GLU A 37 -10.01 4.24 14.54
N PRO A 38 -10.81 3.34 15.13
CA PRO A 38 -10.29 2.36 16.09
C PRO A 38 -9.21 1.45 15.46
N ALA A 39 -8.30 0.97 16.28
CA ALA A 39 -7.33 -0.03 15.86
C ALA A 39 -8.03 -1.25 15.27
N GLY A 40 -7.56 -1.72 14.12
CA GLY A 40 -8.12 -2.88 13.43
C GLY A 40 -9.26 -2.58 12.45
N ALA A 41 -9.82 -1.37 12.44
CA ALA A 41 -10.93 -1.03 11.53
C ALA A 41 -10.58 -1.22 10.06
N GLY A 42 -9.37 -0.86 9.64
CA GLY A 42 -8.89 -1.10 8.29
C GLY A 42 -8.79 -2.58 7.93
N ARG A 43 -8.35 -3.40 8.88
CA ARG A 43 -8.30 -4.87 8.71
C ARG A 43 -9.69 -5.46 8.58
N ASP A 44 -10.66 -4.96 9.34
CA ASP A 44 -12.05 -5.41 9.24
C ASP A 44 -12.65 -5.08 7.87
N ARG A 45 -12.34 -3.90 7.32
CA ARG A 45 -12.74 -3.56 5.95
C ARG A 45 -12.08 -4.49 4.92
N TYR A 46 -10.81 -4.80 5.11
CA TYR A 46 -10.11 -5.78 4.26
C TYR A 46 -10.79 -7.15 4.31
N ALA A 47 -11.13 -7.64 5.50
CA ALA A 47 -11.82 -8.92 5.68
C ALA A 47 -13.21 -8.93 5.04
N ALA A 48 -13.91 -7.79 5.06
CA ALA A 48 -15.23 -7.66 4.44
C ALA A 48 -15.17 -7.66 2.90
N GLY A 49 -14.06 -7.23 2.32
CA GLY A 49 -13.84 -7.22 0.88
C GLY A 49 -12.55 -6.52 0.49
N HIS A 50 -11.81 -7.09 -0.43
CA HIS A 50 -10.55 -6.56 -0.94
C HIS A 50 -10.34 -7.02 -2.39
N LEU A 51 -9.38 -6.41 -3.08
CA LEU A 51 -9.02 -6.86 -4.43
C LEU A 51 -8.54 -8.32 -4.40
N PRO A 52 -8.88 -9.11 -5.43
CA PRO A 52 -8.45 -10.51 -5.48
C PRO A 52 -6.94 -10.66 -5.29
N GLY A 53 -6.54 -11.48 -4.34
CA GLY A 53 -5.13 -11.74 -4.02
C GLY A 53 -4.42 -10.65 -3.24
N ALA A 54 -5.08 -9.54 -2.90
CA ALA A 54 -4.47 -8.48 -2.09
C ALA A 54 -4.14 -8.95 -0.67
N ARG A 55 -3.06 -8.40 -0.12
CA ARG A 55 -2.63 -8.63 1.25
C ARG A 55 -2.84 -7.37 2.08
N TRP A 56 -3.16 -7.55 3.34
CA TRP A 56 -3.35 -6.46 4.28
C TRP A 56 -2.00 -5.96 4.83
N VAL A 57 -1.80 -4.65 4.82
CA VAL A 57 -0.68 -3.98 5.49
C VAL A 57 -1.24 -2.83 6.31
N ASP A 58 -0.99 -2.87 7.61
CA ASP A 58 -1.46 -1.85 8.54
C ASP A 58 -0.51 -0.65 8.54
N LEU A 59 -1.03 0.53 8.22
CA LEU A 59 -0.27 1.78 8.25
C LEU A 59 0.30 2.06 9.65
N GLU A 60 -0.47 1.80 10.70
CA GLU A 60 -0.10 2.12 12.07
C GLU A 60 1.02 1.23 12.64
N THR A 61 1.10 -0.02 12.20
CA THR A 61 2.03 -1.00 12.79
C THR A 61 3.18 -1.39 11.86
N VAL A 62 3.02 -1.27 10.56
CA VAL A 62 4.02 -1.64 9.56
C VAL A 62 4.71 -0.41 8.95
N LEU A 63 3.93 0.60 8.60
CA LEU A 63 4.42 1.80 7.91
C LEU A 63 4.72 2.95 8.87
N THR A 64 4.65 2.72 10.16
CA THR A 64 4.84 3.72 11.21
C THR A 64 5.59 3.10 12.38
N ARG A 65 6.48 3.89 12.98
CA ARG A 65 7.10 3.55 14.27
C ARG A 65 6.46 4.39 15.36
N HIS A 66 6.06 3.76 16.46
CA HIS A 66 5.55 4.47 17.65
C HIS A 66 6.70 4.70 18.63
N THR A 67 7.10 5.95 18.79
CA THR A 67 8.19 6.34 19.69
C THR A 67 7.71 6.78 21.07
N GLY A 68 6.41 7.16 21.17
CA GLY A 68 5.86 7.76 22.38
C GLY A 68 6.24 9.23 22.59
N ASP A 69 7.08 9.79 21.74
CA ASP A 69 7.50 11.20 21.80
C ASP A 69 6.72 12.02 20.78
N PRO A 70 5.87 12.99 21.21
CA PRO A 70 5.09 13.80 20.27
C PRO A 70 5.94 14.66 19.33
N ARG A 71 7.23 14.88 19.64
CA ARG A 71 8.15 15.62 18.77
C ARG A 71 8.49 14.85 17.50
N ASP A 72 8.36 13.53 17.51
CA ASP A 72 8.62 12.69 16.34
C ASP A 72 7.46 12.70 15.33
N GLY A 73 6.37 13.38 15.64
CA GLY A 73 5.19 13.43 14.81
C GLY A 73 4.24 12.25 15.06
N ARG A 74 3.12 12.24 14.34
CA ARG A 74 2.08 11.22 14.50
C ARG A 74 2.45 9.89 13.86
N HIS A 75 3.14 9.95 12.71
CA HIS A 75 3.51 8.79 11.92
C HIS A 75 5.00 8.82 11.55
N PRO A 76 5.91 8.64 12.52
CA PRO A 76 7.34 8.55 12.25
C PRO A 76 7.64 7.37 11.30
N LEU A 77 8.73 7.48 10.56
CA LEU A 77 9.17 6.39 9.67
C LEU A 77 9.43 5.10 10.45
N PRO A 78 9.02 3.95 9.92
CA PRO A 78 9.34 2.67 10.53
C PRO A 78 10.84 2.41 10.47
N ASP A 79 11.37 1.66 11.42
CA ASP A 79 12.70 1.10 11.26
C ASP A 79 12.68 -0.08 10.26
N SER A 80 13.86 -0.43 9.74
CA SER A 80 13.96 -1.47 8.71
C SER A 80 13.50 -2.85 9.19
N ALA A 81 13.71 -3.17 10.46
CA ALA A 81 13.28 -4.46 11.02
C ALA A 81 11.76 -4.57 11.10
N THR A 82 11.10 -3.52 11.59
CA THR A 82 9.62 -3.46 11.64
C THR A 82 9.01 -3.55 10.24
N LEU A 83 9.55 -2.79 9.30
CA LEU A 83 9.07 -2.79 7.92
C LEU A 83 9.25 -4.17 7.27
N SER A 84 10.44 -4.76 7.38
CA SER A 84 10.73 -6.07 6.81
C SER A 84 9.85 -7.17 7.40
N ALA A 85 9.65 -7.18 8.72
CA ALA A 85 8.80 -8.16 9.39
C ALA A 85 7.33 -8.02 8.95
N GLY A 86 6.82 -6.80 8.86
CA GLY A 86 5.47 -6.53 8.41
C GLY A 86 5.23 -6.93 6.96
N LEU A 87 6.16 -6.64 6.07
CA LEU A 87 6.10 -7.03 4.66
C LEU A 87 6.18 -8.56 4.50
N ALA A 88 7.06 -9.22 5.24
CA ALA A 88 7.16 -10.69 5.22
C ALA A 88 5.85 -11.34 5.68
N THR A 89 5.23 -10.82 6.74
CA THR A 89 3.91 -11.28 7.21
C THR A 89 2.83 -11.09 6.15
N ALA A 90 2.88 -10.02 5.36
CA ALA A 90 1.99 -9.80 4.23
C ALA A 90 2.35 -10.63 2.98
N GLY A 91 3.39 -11.45 3.05
CA GLY A 91 3.82 -12.30 1.93
C GLY A 91 4.70 -11.60 0.90
N VAL A 92 5.23 -10.43 1.23
CA VAL A 92 6.20 -9.71 0.37
C VAL A 92 7.60 -10.21 0.72
N THR A 93 8.02 -11.26 0.03
CA THR A 93 9.33 -11.91 0.23
C THR A 93 10.25 -11.77 -0.98
N ASP A 94 9.69 -11.52 -2.16
CA ASP A 94 10.44 -11.23 -3.39
C ASP A 94 10.48 -9.72 -3.61
N HIS A 95 11.61 -9.12 -3.27
CA HIS A 95 11.80 -7.67 -3.39
C HIS A 95 12.03 -7.22 -4.85
N GLY A 96 12.17 -8.15 -5.79
CA GLY A 96 12.21 -7.87 -7.22
C GLY A 96 10.82 -7.72 -7.86
N ARG A 97 9.75 -8.15 -7.19
CA ARG A 97 8.39 -8.01 -7.70
C ARG A 97 7.87 -6.58 -7.54
N ALA A 98 7.20 -6.09 -8.57
CA ALA A 98 6.48 -4.84 -8.50
C ALA A 98 5.34 -4.93 -7.49
N ILE A 99 5.08 -3.83 -6.80
CA ILE A 99 4.03 -3.69 -5.79
C ILE A 99 3.03 -2.65 -6.27
N VAL A 100 1.76 -2.91 -6.10
CA VAL A 100 0.69 -1.94 -6.24
C VAL A 100 -0.01 -1.80 -4.89
N VAL A 101 -0.03 -0.59 -4.37
CA VAL A 101 -0.75 -0.27 -3.13
C VAL A 101 -2.06 0.42 -3.44
N TYR A 102 -3.07 0.21 -2.64
CA TYR A 102 -4.34 0.92 -2.78
C TYR A 102 -4.99 1.22 -1.44
N ASP A 103 -5.77 2.29 -1.44
CA ASP A 103 -6.69 2.66 -0.37
C ASP A 103 -8.13 2.78 -0.91
N GLU A 104 -8.95 3.60 -0.31
CA GLU A 104 -10.34 3.81 -0.76
C GLU A 104 -10.47 4.77 -1.95
N GLY A 105 -9.39 5.45 -2.34
CA GLY A 105 -9.40 6.46 -3.39
C GLY A 105 -9.01 7.85 -2.91
N GLY A 106 -8.99 8.10 -1.59
CA GLY A 106 -8.51 9.35 -1.00
C GLY A 106 -7.00 9.52 -1.05
N SER A 107 -6.29 8.44 -1.28
CA SER A 107 -4.84 8.34 -1.53
C SER A 107 -3.91 8.70 -0.37
N PHE A 108 -4.38 9.03 0.80
CA PHE A 108 -3.51 9.34 1.94
C PHE A 108 -2.68 8.13 2.38
N ALA A 109 -3.34 7.01 2.63
CA ALA A 109 -2.67 5.80 3.06
C ALA A 109 -1.82 5.19 1.94
N ALA A 110 -2.35 5.18 0.72
CA ALA A 110 -1.60 4.70 -0.45
C ALA A 110 -0.38 5.56 -0.75
N ALA A 111 -0.49 6.88 -0.66
CA ALA A 111 0.65 7.79 -0.83
C ALA A 111 1.73 7.56 0.23
N ARG A 112 1.33 7.35 1.48
CA ARG A 112 2.25 7.00 2.57
C ARG A 112 2.98 5.69 2.27
N ALA A 113 2.25 4.65 1.89
CA ALA A 113 2.82 3.36 1.55
C ALA A 113 3.77 3.47 0.35
N TRP A 114 3.37 4.16 -0.70
CA TRP A 114 4.21 4.42 -1.87
C TRP A 114 5.55 5.05 -1.48
N TRP A 115 5.50 6.09 -0.63
CA TRP A 115 6.71 6.79 -0.23
C TRP A 115 7.61 5.91 0.64
N VAL A 116 7.07 5.26 1.68
CA VAL A 116 7.84 4.41 2.61
C VAL A 116 8.47 3.23 1.89
N LEU A 117 7.72 2.53 1.07
CA LEU A 117 8.21 1.37 0.34
C LEU A 117 9.22 1.76 -0.74
N GLY A 118 9.00 2.89 -1.43
CA GLY A 118 9.96 3.43 -2.39
C GLY A 118 11.26 3.87 -1.71
N TRP A 119 11.17 4.50 -0.56
CA TRP A 119 12.33 4.83 0.27
C TRP A 119 13.13 3.59 0.69
N ALA A 120 12.46 2.48 0.95
CA ALA A 120 13.10 1.20 1.24
C ALA A 120 13.68 0.49 -0.01
N GLY A 121 13.57 1.09 -1.18
CA GLY A 121 14.15 0.56 -2.43
C GLY A 121 13.24 -0.36 -3.23
N LEU A 122 11.96 -0.44 -2.91
CA LEU A 122 10.99 -1.28 -3.62
C LEU A 122 10.35 -0.53 -4.79
N THR A 123 9.94 -1.27 -5.82
CA THR A 123 9.20 -0.71 -6.96
C THR A 123 7.71 -0.71 -6.64
N VAL A 124 7.14 0.47 -6.46
CA VAL A 124 5.77 0.65 -5.97
C VAL A 124 5.01 1.64 -6.83
N ARG A 125 3.76 1.32 -7.13
CA ARG A 125 2.80 2.24 -7.74
C ARG A 125 1.50 2.24 -6.95
N VAL A 126 0.69 3.28 -7.14
CA VAL A 126 -0.60 3.45 -6.49
C VAL A 126 -1.71 3.17 -7.50
N LEU A 127 -2.72 2.39 -7.10
CA LEU A 127 -3.92 2.19 -7.91
C LEU A 127 -4.74 3.48 -7.94
N ASP A 128 -4.86 4.05 -9.14
CA ASP A 128 -5.59 5.29 -9.37
C ASP A 128 -7.08 5.09 -9.05
N GLY A 129 -7.58 5.87 -8.10
CA GLY A 129 -8.96 5.78 -7.61
C GLY A 129 -9.20 4.66 -6.58
N GLY A 130 -8.21 3.84 -6.25
CA GLY A 130 -8.28 2.84 -5.19
C GLY A 130 -9.34 1.76 -5.41
N ILE A 131 -9.79 1.16 -4.30
CA ILE A 131 -10.80 0.10 -4.34
C ILE A 131 -12.14 0.58 -4.90
N ASP A 132 -12.50 1.85 -4.70
CA ASP A 132 -13.75 2.41 -5.23
C ASP A 132 -13.74 2.40 -6.77
N ALA A 133 -12.64 2.77 -7.40
CA ALA A 133 -12.49 2.70 -8.86
C ALA A 133 -12.51 1.25 -9.37
N TRP A 134 -11.89 0.33 -8.64
CA TRP A 134 -11.92 -1.10 -8.96
C TRP A 134 -13.36 -1.63 -8.94
N ALA A 135 -14.11 -1.35 -7.89
CA ALA A 135 -15.50 -1.78 -7.74
C ALA A 135 -16.40 -1.16 -8.81
N ALA A 136 -16.20 0.11 -9.14
CA ALA A 136 -16.98 0.81 -10.17
C ALA A 136 -16.76 0.24 -11.59
N ALA A 137 -15.61 -0.35 -11.83
CA ALA A 137 -15.29 -0.95 -13.13
C ALA A 137 -15.85 -2.37 -13.31
N GLY A 138 -16.48 -2.94 -12.29
CA GLY A 138 -17.07 -4.30 -12.31
C GLY A 138 -16.04 -5.37 -11.99
#